data_76a4020edccf17769ce0595bf444c6f4
#
_entry.id   76a4020edccf17769ce0595bf444c6f4
#
_cell.length_a   1.000
_cell.length_b   1.000
_cell.length_c   1.000
_cell.angle_alpha   90.00
_cell.angle_beta   90.00
_cell.angle_gamma   90.00
#
_symmetry.space_group_name_H-M   'P 1'
#
loop_
_entity.id
_entity.type
_entity.pdbx_description
1 polymer ?
#
loop_
_entity_poly.entity_id
_entity_poly.type
_entity_poly.pdbx_seq_one_letter_code
_entity_poly.pdbx_strand_id
1 'polypeptide(L)'
;MKRFDSAISFALAVVAGLALAGSTHAGDAAPFTGSLAGDVTHTSIDPQTDYVVVEAAGIATQLGLFEVTVPHLVDLPTRTAAGYYEFTAANGDRLIASFTGLATPTATPGVISIVETATIDPDLSTGRFAGASGSFVVERLYDRVAGTTIGSFKGTISAPGE
;
A
#
# COMPACT_ATOMS: atom_id res chain seq x y z
N MET A 1 71.86 -46.98 13.26
CA MET A 1 71.35 -45.71 12.68
C MET A 1 69.96 -45.99 12.15
N LYS A 2 68.91 -45.65 12.91
CA LYS A 2 67.50 -45.78 12.48
C LYS A 2 66.91 -44.37 12.47
N ARG A 3 66.46 -43.91 11.31
CA ARG A 3 65.75 -42.65 11.14
C ARG A 3 64.28 -42.90 11.37
N PHE A 4 63.69 -42.12 12.26
CA PHE A 4 62.23 -42.08 12.45
C PHE A 4 61.70 -40.85 11.66
N ASP A 5 60.98 -41.12 10.58
CA ASP A 5 60.18 -40.10 9.90
C ASP A 5 58.83 -39.97 10.59
N SER A 6 58.60 -38.85 11.22
CA SER A 6 57.31 -38.54 11.90
C SER A 6 56.47 -37.70 10.90
N ALA A 7 55.51 -38.33 10.26
CA ALA A 7 54.52 -37.63 9.45
C ALA A 7 53.44 -37.03 10.34
N ILE A 8 53.39 -35.70 10.41
CA ILE A 8 52.33 -34.99 11.10
C ILE A 8 51.20 -34.76 10.08
N SER A 9 50.11 -35.51 10.26
CA SER A 9 48.86 -35.28 9.50
C SER A 9 48.07 -34.14 10.13
N PHE A 10 47.95 -33.02 9.38
CA PHE A 10 47.04 -31.94 9.71
C PHE A 10 45.61 -32.35 9.25
N ALA A 11 44.75 -32.62 10.18
CA ALA A 11 43.30 -32.78 9.91
C ALA A 11 42.67 -31.38 9.79
N LEU A 12 42.29 -31.03 8.56
CA LEU A 12 41.51 -29.82 8.27
C LEU A 12 40.06 -30.05 8.64
N ALA A 13 39.60 -29.50 9.77
CA ALA A 13 38.22 -29.51 10.16
C ALA A 13 37.46 -28.45 9.36
N VAL A 14 36.67 -28.89 8.36
CA VAL A 14 35.72 -28.01 7.66
C VAL A 14 34.51 -27.85 8.58
N VAL A 15 34.39 -26.69 9.20
CA VAL A 15 33.15 -26.27 9.88
C VAL A 15 32.17 -25.82 8.82
N ALA A 16 31.23 -26.69 8.45
CA ALA A 16 30.07 -26.33 7.64
C ALA A 16 29.15 -25.45 8.48
N GLY A 17 29.21 -24.14 8.27
CA GLY A 17 28.26 -23.18 8.80
C GLY A 17 26.89 -23.40 8.16
N LEU A 18 25.97 -23.99 8.91
CA LEU A 18 24.57 -24.09 8.53
C LEU A 18 23.95 -22.69 8.67
N ALA A 19 23.84 -21.97 7.55
CA ALA A 19 23.05 -20.75 7.50
C ALA A 19 21.57 -21.16 7.61
N LEU A 20 21.00 -20.96 8.80
CA LEU A 20 19.54 -20.98 8.97
C LEU A 20 18.98 -19.78 8.21
N ALA A 21 18.57 -20.02 6.97
CA ALA A 21 17.69 -19.10 6.28
C ALA A 21 16.38 -19.08 7.08
N GLY A 22 16.19 -18.03 7.88
CA GLY A 22 14.94 -17.76 8.53
C GLY A 22 13.88 -17.62 7.47
N SER A 23 12.96 -18.58 7.36
CA SER A 23 11.76 -18.45 6.57
C SER A 23 10.93 -17.36 7.24
N THR A 24 10.95 -16.15 6.68
CA THR A 24 9.93 -15.15 7.00
C THR A 24 8.62 -15.73 6.49
N HIS A 25 7.80 -16.25 7.40
CA HIS A 25 6.43 -16.59 7.11
C HIS A 25 5.74 -15.26 6.79
N ALA A 26 5.51 -14.99 5.52
CA ALA A 26 4.52 -13.99 5.14
C ALA A 26 3.20 -14.46 5.76
N GLY A 27 2.62 -13.66 6.64
CA GLY A 27 1.33 -13.96 7.25
C GLY A 27 0.30 -14.28 6.15
N ASP A 28 -0.66 -15.15 6.44
CA ASP A 28 -1.71 -15.51 5.49
C ASP A 28 -2.43 -14.25 5.01
N ALA A 29 -2.64 -14.16 3.68
CA ALA A 29 -3.34 -13.04 3.08
C ALA A 29 -4.80 -13.01 3.55
N ALA A 30 -5.20 -11.93 4.20
CA ALA A 30 -6.56 -11.69 4.66
C ALA A 30 -7.33 -10.77 3.69
N PRO A 31 -8.66 -10.88 3.59
CA PRO A 31 -9.46 -9.94 2.83
C PRO A 31 -9.28 -8.51 3.36
N PHE A 32 -9.05 -7.56 2.43
CA PHE A 32 -8.99 -6.14 2.70
C PHE A 32 -10.07 -5.42 1.89
N THR A 33 -11.20 -5.15 2.54
CA THR A 33 -12.37 -4.54 1.91
C THR A 33 -12.91 -3.43 2.78
N GLY A 34 -13.42 -2.38 2.15
CA GLY A 34 -13.98 -1.25 2.87
C GLY A 34 -14.74 -0.28 1.98
N SER A 35 -15.29 0.75 2.61
CA SER A 35 -15.95 1.87 1.95
C SER A 35 -15.43 3.18 2.52
N LEU A 36 -15.48 4.24 1.72
CA LEU A 36 -15.07 5.58 2.10
C LEU A 36 -16.01 6.63 1.51
N ALA A 37 -16.11 7.76 2.20
CA ALA A 37 -16.78 8.96 1.71
C ALA A 37 -16.05 10.19 2.26
N GLY A 38 -15.97 11.26 1.46
CA GLY A 38 -15.26 12.47 1.87
C GLY A 38 -15.23 13.56 0.82
N ASP A 39 -14.38 14.53 1.05
CA ASP A 39 -14.23 15.75 0.28
C ASP A 39 -12.99 15.70 -0.62
N VAL A 40 -13.04 16.43 -1.73
CA VAL A 40 -11.96 16.50 -2.71
C VAL A 40 -11.56 17.95 -2.94
N THR A 41 -10.29 18.25 -2.74
CA THR A 41 -9.71 19.57 -2.98
C THR A 41 -8.74 19.51 -4.14
N HIS A 42 -8.83 20.47 -5.05
CA HIS A 42 -7.96 20.62 -6.22
C HIS A 42 -7.11 21.88 -6.12
N THR A 43 -5.85 21.76 -6.50
CA THR A 43 -4.93 22.88 -6.69
C THR A 43 -4.24 22.72 -8.03
N SER A 44 -4.49 23.63 -8.96
CA SER A 44 -3.84 23.59 -10.27
C SER A 44 -2.36 23.95 -10.12
N ILE A 45 -1.49 23.08 -10.61
CA ILE A 45 -0.04 23.31 -10.66
C ILE A 45 0.33 24.00 -11.99
N ASP A 46 -0.20 23.47 -13.07
CA ASP A 46 -0.03 23.98 -14.43
C ASP A 46 -1.27 23.60 -15.28
N PRO A 47 -1.38 24.03 -16.57
CA PRO A 47 -2.54 23.72 -17.41
C PRO A 47 -2.82 22.23 -17.67
N GLN A 48 -1.88 21.35 -17.33
CA GLN A 48 -1.97 19.90 -17.57
C GLN A 48 -1.98 19.08 -16.31
N THR A 49 -1.67 19.68 -15.14
CA THR A 49 -1.44 18.95 -13.89
C THR A 49 -2.17 19.60 -12.72
N ASP A 50 -2.99 18.82 -12.03
CA ASP A 50 -3.59 19.19 -10.76
C ASP A 50 -2.96 18.39 -9.61
N TYR A 51 -2.75 19.07 -8.48
CA TYR A 51 -2.55 18.41 -7.20
C TYR A 51 -3.90 18.27 -6.51
N VAL A 52 -4.23 17.05 -6.14
CA VAL A 52 -5.53 16.72 -5.54
C VAL A 52 -5.29 16.09 -4.18
N VAL A 53 -6.11 16.50 -3.21
CA VAL A 53 -6.17 15.87 -1.89
C VAL A 53 -7.60 15.40 -1.66
N VAL A 54 -7.76 14.12 -1.32
CA VAL A 54 -9.02 13.60 -0.79
C VAL A 54 -8.87 13.43 0.71
N GLU A 55 -9.81 13.97 1.47
CA GLU A 55 -9.96 13.73 2.90
C GLU A 55 -11.26 12.97 3.12
N ALA A 56 -11.16 11.73 3.57
CA ALA A 56 -12.29 10.84 3.69
C ALA A 56 -12.24 10.00 4.97
N ALA A 57 -13.37 9.43 5.31
CA ALA A 57 -13.48 8.48 6.41
C ALA A 57 -14.29 7.26 5.97
N GLY A 58 -14.15 6.16 6.70
CA GLY A 58 -14.85 4.95 6.36
C GLY A 58 -14.67 3.81 7.36
N ILE A 59 -15.08 2.63 6.92
CA ILE A 59 -14.92 1.40 7.66
C ILE A 59 -14.36 0.31 6.74
N ALA A 60 -13.43 -0.49 7.25
CA ALA A 60 -12.83 -1.60 6.51
C ALA A 60 -12.51 -2.78 7.41
N THR A 61 -12.40 -3.97 6.77
CA THR A 61 -11.73 -5.10 7.40
C THR A 61 -10.28 -4.71 7.73
N GLN A 62 -9.72 -5.24 8.77
CA GLN A 62 -8.36 -4.98 9.27
C GLN A 62 -8.09 -3.56 9.81
N LEU A 63 -8.74 -2.51 9.27
CA LEU A 63 -8.61 -1.14 9.79
C LEU A 63 -9.64 -0.81 10.88
N GLY A 64 -10.86 -1.36 10.78
CA GLY A 64 -12.02 -0.86 11.53
C GLY A 64 -12.47 0.50 11.00
N LEU A 65 -12.84 1.41 11.88
CA LEU A 65 -13.05 2.82 11.53
C LEU A 65 -11.70 3.47 11.21
N PHE A 66 -11.67 4.26 10.13
CA PHE A 66 -10.46 4.93 9.68
C PHE A 66 -10.75 6.32 9.12
N GLU A 67 -9.75 7.16 9.14
CA GLU A 67 -9.61 8.35 8.31
C GLU A 67 -8.57 8.06 7.23
N VAL A 68 -8.70 8.71 6.08
CA VAL A 68 -7.75 8.56 4.98
C VAL A 68 -7.50 9.90 4.30
N THR A 69 -6.24 10.22 4.10
CA THR A 69 -5.80 11.33 3.23
C THR A 69 -5.17 10.74 1.97
N VAL A 70 -5.55 11.27 0.80
CA VAL A 70 -5.07 10.75 -0.50
C VAL A 70 -4.46 11.89 -1.31
N PRO A 71 -3.21 12.28 -1.02
CA PRO A 71 -2.49 13.26 -1.81
C PRO A 71 -2.02 12.61 -3.13
N HIS A 72 -2.30 13.26 -4.26
CA HIS A 72 -1.91 12.74 -5.56
C HIS A 72 -1.83 13.81 -6.66
N LEU A 73 -1.11 13.49 -7.71
CA LEU A 73 -1.05 14.26 -8.95
C LEU A 73 -1.99 13.65 -9.98
N VAL A 74 -2.67 14.50 -10.71
CA VAL A 74 -3.56 14.14 -11.83
C VAL A 74 -3.02 14.75 -13.12
N ASP A 75 -2.72 13.91 -14.08
CA ASP A 75 -2.46 14.31 -15.46
C ASP A 75 -3.81 14.51 -16.17
N LEU A 76 -4.15 15.77 -16.48
CA LEU A 76 -5.46 16.12 -17.03
C LEU A 76 -5.65 15.62 -18.47
N PRO A 77 -4.65 15.66 -19.37
CA PRO A 77 -4.74 15.11 -20.72
C PRO A 77 -5.04 13.63 -20.76
N THR A 78 -4.36 12.83 -19.96
CA THR A 78 -4.52 11.36 -19.92
C THR A 78 -5.57 10.91 -18.92
N ARG A 79 -5.97 11.78 -17.98
CA ARG A 79 -6.86 11.48 -16.85
C ARG A 79 -6.31 10.40 -15.93
N THR A 80 -5.00 10.25 -15.86
CA THR A 80 -4.34 9.35 -14.95
C THR A 80 -3.93 10.06 -13.67
N ALA A 81 -3.85 9.30 -12.58
CA ALA A 81 -3.43 9.80 -11.29
C ALA A 81 -2.39 8.88 -10.66
N ALA A 82 -1.51 9.44 -9.82
CA ALA A 82 -0.59 8.67 -9.00
C ALA A 82 -0.34 9.40 -7.67
N GLY A 83 -0.28 8.63 -6.58
CA GLY A 83 -0.08 9.17 -5.25
C GLY A 83 -0.13 8.08 -4.18
N TYR A 84 -0.62 8.47 -3.00
CA TYR A 84 -0.66 7.58 -1.83
C TYR A 84 -2.03 7.60 -1.18
N TYR A 85 -2.45 6.44 -0.66
CA TYR A 85 -3.47 6.29 0.36
C TYR A 85 -2.78 6.27 1.72
N GLU A 86 -3.12 7.21 2.59
CA GLU A 86 -2.60 7.30 3.96
C GLU A 86 -3.74 7.05 4.94
N PHE A 87 -4.03 5.78 5.22
CA PHE A 87 -5.05 5.40 6.18
C PHE A 87 -4.52 5.55 7.61
N THR A 88 -5.37 6.07 8.48
CA THR A 88 -5.15 6.12 9.93
C THR A 88 -6.30 5.41 10.63
N ALA A 89 -6.02 4.29 11.27
CA ALA A 89 -6.99 3.56 12.07
C ALA A 89 -7.30 4.30 13.38
N ALA A 90 -8.43 3.98 14.02
CA ALA A 90 -8.89 4.67 15.24
C ALA A 90 -7.90 4.62 16.41
N ASN A 91 -6.98 3.66 16.44
CA ASN A 91 -5.90 3.55 17.44
C ASN A 91 -4.61 4.30 17.06
N GLY A 92 -4.58 4.99 15.90
CA GLY A 92 -3.43 5.74 15.40
C GLY A 92 -2.45 4.94 14.53
N ASP A 93 -2.65 3.64 14.33
CA ASP A 93 -1.83 2.84 13.40
C ASP A 93 -2.08 3.29 11.97
N ARG A 94 -1.01 3.35 11.16
CA ARG A 94 -1.09 3.84 9.79
C ARG A 94 -0.79 2.75 8.77
N LEU A 95 -1.63 2.70 7.73
CA LEU A 95 -1.43 1.86 6.55
C LEU A 95 -1.22 2.77 5.34
N ILE A 96 -0.09 2.63 4.68
CA ILE A 96 0.28 3.44 3.52
C ILE A 96 0.29 2.56 2.28
N ALA A 97 -0.26 3.06 1.19
CA ALA A 97 -0.24 2.37 -0.10
C ALA A 97 -0.01 3.36 -1.23
N SER A 98 0.92 3.07 -2.13
CA SER A 98 1.07 3.81 -3.38
C SER A 98 0.01 3.35 -4.38
N PHE A 99 -0.47 4.25 -5.25
CA PHE A 99 -1.45 3.89 -6.25
C PHE A 99 -1.22 4.56 -7.60
N THR A 100 -1.82 3.97 -8.62
CA THR A 100 -2.10 4.59 -9.92
C THR A 100 -3.58 4.44 -10.25
N GLY A 101 -4.15 5.41 -10.96
CA GLY A 101 -5.57 5.41 -11.25
C GLY A 101 -5.93 6.04 -12.60
N LEU A 102 -7.17 5.81 -13.00
CA LEU A 102 -7.77 6.35 -14.21
C LEU A 102 -9.16 6.90 -13.91
N ALA A 103 -9.41 8.12 -14.39
CA ALA A 103 -10.71 8.76 -14.30
C ALA A 103 -11.46 8.65 -15.64
N THR A 104 -12.72 8.26 -15.58
CA THR A 104 -13.60 8.11 -16.75
C THR A 104 -14.90 8.90 -16.54
N PRO A 105 -15.33 9.72 -17.50
CA PRO A 105 -16.63 10.37 -17.42
C PRO A 105 -17.77 9.35 -17.34
N THR A 106 -18.80 9.68 -16.56
CA THR A 106 -20.03 8.88 -16.51
C THR A 106 -21.12 9.50 -17.40
N ALA A 107 -22.26 8.83 -17.49
CA ALA A 107 -23.45 9.38 -18.16
C ALA A 107 -24.06 10.57 -17.38
N THR A 108 -23.76 10.72 -16.10
CA THR A 108 -24.24 11.84 -15.28
C THR A 108 -23.27 13.01 -15.39
N PRO A 109 -23.73 14.17 -15.89
CA PRO A 109 -22.87 15.35 -15.98
C PRO A 109 -22.27 15.74 -14.61
N GLY A 110 -20.97 16.02 -14.59
CA GLY A 110 -20.25 16.39 -13.37
C GLY A 110 -19.77 15.21 -12.51
N VAL A 111 -20.24 13.99 -12.79
CA VAL A 111 -19.81 12.79 -12.05
C VAL A 111 -18.77 12.01 -12.85
N ILE A 112 -17.69 11.65 -12.18
CA ILE A 112 -16.55 10.92 -12.73
C ILE A 112 -16.43 9.59 -11.99
N SER A 113 -16.28 8.49 -12.72
CA SER A 113 -15.88 7.19 -12.19
C SER A 113 -14.35 7.12 -12.15
N ILE A 114 -13.80 6.72 -11.01
CA ILE A 114 -12.36 6.60 -10.78
C ILE A 114 -12.08 5.17 -10.34
N VAL A 115 -11.12 4.54 -11.02
CA VAL A 115 -10.61 3.21 -10.66
C VAL A 115 -9.12 3.32 -10.39
N GLU A 116 -8.70 2.87 -9.21
CA GLU A 116 -7.33 2.98 -8.73
C GLU A 116 -6.83 1.60 -8.28
N THR A 117 -5.59 1.28 -8.62
CA THR A 117 -4.91 0.08 -8.11
C THR A 117 -3.82 0.52 -7.15
N ALA A 118 -3.90 0.02 -5.93
CA ALA A 118 -3.01 0.38 -4.84
C ALA A 118 -2.18 -0.82 -4.36
N THR A 119 -0.93 -0.55 -4.00
CA THR A 119 0.00 -1.52 -3.40
C THR A 119 0.44 -1.01 -2.05
N ILE A 120 0.28 -1.83 -1.01
CA ILE A 120 0.66 -1.49 0.36
C ILE A 120 2.18 -1.39 0.46
N ASP A 121 2.65 -0.32 1.10
CA ASP A 121 4.06 -0.06 1.35
C ASP A 121 4.41 -0.55 2.77
N PRO A 122 5.21 -1.64 2.88
CA PRO A 122 5.57 -2.21 4.16
C PRO A 122 6.47 -1.31 5.01
N ASP A 123 7.27 -0.46 4.38
CA ASP A 123 8.28 0.36 5.06
C ASP A 123 7.67 1.68 5.59
N LEU A 124 6.62 2.18 4.94
CA LEU A 124 5.92 3.40 5.34
C LEU A 124 4.76 3.16 6.29
N SER A 125 4.25 1.93 6.37
CA SER A 125 3.18 1.54 7.28
C SER A 125 3.70 1.40 8.72
N THR A 126 2.86 1.69 9.72
CA THR A 126 3.27 1.73 11.12
C THR A 126 2.31 0.97 12.05
N GLY A 127 2.73 0.78 13.32
CA GLY A 127 1.94 0.05 14.30
C GLY A 127 1.71 -1.40 13.86
N ARG A 128 0.49 -1.92 13.97
CA ARG A 128 0.14 -3.28 13.56
C ARG A 128 0.26 -3.53 12.05
N PHE A 129 0.44 -2.47 11.24
CA PHE A 129 0.62 -2.57 9.79
C PHE A 129 2.09 -2.46 9.36
N ALA A 130 3.03 -2.26 10.29
CA ALA A 130 4.45 -2.24 9.97
C ALA A 130 4.86 -3.56 9.30
N GLY A 131 5.46 -3.49 8.10
CA GLY A 131 5.81 -4.65 7.30
C GLY A 131 4.64 -5.34 6.57
N ALA A 132 3.41 -4.82 6.69
CA ALA A 132 2.26 -5.35 5.95
C ALA A 132 2.45 -5.19 4.44
N SER A 133 1.97 -6.17 3.68
CA SER A 133 2.02 -6.17 2.22
C SER A 133 0.65 -6.52 1.64
N GLY A 134 0.47 -6.28 0.35
CA GLY A 134 -0.76 -6.61 -0.35
C GLY A 134 -1.15 -5.55 -1.36
N SER A 135 -2.34 -5.73 -1.94
CA SER A 135 -2.86 -4.80 -2.94
C SER A 135 -4.38 -4.76 -2.91
N PHE A 136 -4.94 -3.66 -3.37
CA PHE A 136 -6.39 -3.49 -3.47
C PHE A 136 -6.75 -2.57 -4.64
N VAL A 137 -7.98 -2.74 -5.12
CA VAL A 137 -8.58 -1.86 -6.13
C VAL A 137 -9.61 -1.00 -5.45
N VAL A 138 -9.59 0.29 -5.74
CA VAL A 138 -10.57 1.27 -5.29
C VAL A 138 -11.44 1.66 -6.48
N GLU A 139 -12.74 1.63 -6.30
CA GLU A 139 -13.73 2.13 -7.24
C GLU A 139 -14.52 3.23 -6.54
N ARG A 140 -14.47 4.46 -7.07
CA ARG A 140 -15.17 5.60 -6.48
C ARG A 140 -15.81 6.49 -7.52
N LEU A 141 -16.86 7.17 -7.11
CA LEU A 141 -17.48 8.24 -7.86
C LEU A 141 -17.06 9.59 -7.25
N TYR A 142 -16.69 10.51 -8.08
CA TYR A 142 -16.39 11.89 -7.71
C TYR A 142 -17.42 12.82 -8.32
N ASP A 143 -18.17 13.53 -7.49
CA ASP A 143 -19.07 14.61 -7.89
C ASP A 143 -18.31 15.93 -7.88
N ARG A 144 -18.00 16.43 -9.08
CA ARG A 144 -17.23 17.67 -9.25
C ARG A 144 -18.01 18.93 -8.83
N VAL A 145 -19.35 18.84 -8.79
CA VAL A 145 -20.20 19.97 -8.40
C VAL A 145 -20.27 20.08 -6.89
N ALA A 146 -20.43 18.95 -6.21
CA ALA A 146 -20.44 18.88 -4.76
C ALA A 146 -19.03 18.93 -4.16
N GLY A 147 -17.99 18.59 -4.92
CA GLY A 147 -16.62 18.43 -4.41
C GLY A 147 -16.45 17.20 -3.52
N THR A 148 -17.31 16.18 -3.67
CA THR A 148 -17.34 15.01 -2.79
C THR A 148 -17.07 13.71 -3.52
N THR A 149 -16.57 12.72 -2.80
CA THR A 149 -16.35 11.38 -3.33
C THR A 149 -16.94 10.31 -2.42
N ILE A 150 -17.39 9.21 -3.03
CA ILE A 150 -17.85 8.02 -2.33
C ILE A 150 -17.35 6.80 -3.10
N GLY A 151 -16.90 5.78 -2.39
CA GLY A 151 -16.39 4.57 -3.03
C GLY A 151 -16.20 3.40 -2.09
N SER A 152 -15.70 2.33 -2.68
CA SER A 152 -15.34 1.10 -1.97
C SER A 152 -14.02 0.56 -2.50
N PHE A 153 -13.40 -0.31 -1.73
CA PHE A 153 -12.19 -1.00 -2.15
C PHE A 153 -12.21 -2.47 -1.76
N LYS A 154 -11.47 -3.26 -2.55
CA LYS A 154 -11.37 -4.69 -2.37
C LYS A 154 -9.99 -5.19 -2.76
N GLY A 155 -9.42 -6.04 -1.93
CA GLY A 155 -8.12 -6.67 -2.14
C GLY A 155 -7.73 -7.59 -1.02
N THR A 156 -6.43 -7.68 -0.79
CA THR A 156 -5.85 -8.51 0.28
C THR A 156 -4.73 -7.77 1.00
N ILE A 157 -4.53 -8.11 2.26
CA ILE A 157 -3.43 -7.65 3.09
C ILE A 157 -2.83 -8.84 3.82
N SER A 158 -1.51 -8.91 3.87
CA SER A 158 -0.76 -9.82 4.72
C SER A 158 -0.06 -8.99 5.79
N ALA A 159 -0.34 -9.27 7.05
CA ALA A 159 0.47 -8.71 8.14
C ALA A 159 1.84 -9.41 8.17
N PRO A 160 2.91 -8.75 8.65
CA PRO A 160 4.13 -9.46 8.99
C PRO A 160 3.78 -10.51 10.05
N GLY A 161 4.31 -11.71 9.91
CA GLY A 161 4.13 -12.76 10.91
C GLY A 161 4.66 -12.28 12.27
N GLU A 162 3.85 -12.42 13.32
CA GLU A 162 4.28 -12.26 14.72
C GLU A 162 5.36 -13.28 15.10
#